data_350ce038ce461aeb0aa71554b836b0bf
#
_entry.id   350ce038ce461aeb0aa71554b836b0bf
#
_cell.length_a   1.000
_cell.length_b   1.000
_cell.length_c   1.000
_cell.angle_alpha   90.00
_cell.angle_beta   90.00
_cell.angle_gamma   90.00
#
_symmetry.space_group_name_H-M   'P 1'
#
loop_
_entity.id
_entity.type
_entity.pdbx_description
1 polymer ?
#
loop_
_entity_poly.entity_id
_entity_poly.type
_entity_poly.pdbx_seq_one_letter_code
_entity_poly.pdbx_strand_id
1 'polypeptide(L)'
;FNEPGSMYLDVYSDSDSPPTLAIHNKQGNVLHTLVDERPEIISDYGLQTPELFTIPTSDGFMMPAQILKPKGFNPSKKYPVIFHVYGGPSAPTVFDRWQGNSLFFDNMLLQQGYLIVKFDHRASTAISKKLENHVLNAMSGPIERKDIVDGIKWLKSQSYTDANRFGVWGWSGGGSFTLNMMTNTEEFKAGVSVAPVTDWHYYDTKWTEFAMKRPLDNPDGYEKTSFIKTAKNLNGSLLLVHGTYDDNVHPQNSWH
;
A
#
# COMPACT_ATOMS: atom_id res chain seq x y z
N PHE A 1 18.15 -22.52 -8.65
CA PHE A 1 19.46 -23.00 -9.12
C PHE A 1 19.46 -24.51 -9.16
N ASN A 2 20.16 -25.10 -10.15
CA ASN A 2 20.45 -26.54 -10.17
C ASN A 2 21.75 -26.84 -9.40
N GLU A 3 21.99 -28.12 -9.07
CA GLU A 3 23.33 -28.62 -8.74
C GLU A 3 24.07 -28.89 -10.05
N PRO A 4 25.10 -28.22 -10.38
CA PRO A 4 26.13 -27.43 -9.74
C PRO A 4 25.99 -25.92 -9.88
N GLY A 5 24.82 -25.36 -9.97
CA GLY A 5 24.63 -23.89 -10.09
C GLY A 5 24.95 -23.34 -11.48
N SER A 6 24.87 -24.16 -12.51
CA SER A 6 25.14 -23.77 -13.91
C SER A 6 23.92 -23.15 -14.59
N MET A 7 22.73 -23.33 -14.03
CA MET A 7 21.45 -22.83 -14.53
C MET A 7 20.58 -22.34 -13.36
N TYR A 8 19.69 -21.42 -13.64
CA TYR A 8 18.66 -20.96 -12.69
C TYR A 8 17.36 -20.70 -13.43
N LEU A 9 16.26 -20.84 -12.69
CA LEU A 9 14.94 -20.45 -13.12
C LEU A 9 14.70 -18.98 -12.71
N ASP A 10 14.21 -18.19 -13.63
CA ASP A 10 13.94 -16.77 -13.44
C ASP A 10 12.50 -16.44 -13.79
N VAL A 11 11.85 -15.64 -12.94
CA VAL A 11 10.55 -15.01 -13.21
C VAL A 11 10.74 -13.52 -13.15
N TYR A 12 10.57 -12.84 -14.25
CA TYR A 12 10.75 -11.40 -14.33
C TYR A 12 9.56 -10.71 -15.01
N SER A 13 9.30 -9.50 -14.61
CA SER A 13 8.27 -8.62 -15.14
C SER A 13 8.57 -7.18 -14.77
N ASP A 14 7.90 -6.23 -15.39
CA ASP A 14 7.82 -4.85 -14.95
C ASP A 14 6.35 -4.39 -14.87
N SER A 15 6.10 -3.11 -14.69
CA SER A 15 4.74 -2.59 -14.47
C SER A 15 3.85 -2.65 -15.72
N ASP A 16 4.43 -2.74 -16.91
CA ASP A 16 3.71 -2.81 -18.19
C ASP A 16 4.03 -4.09 -18.99
N SER A 17 4.81 -5.02 -18.40
CA SER A 17 5.16 -6.30 -19.01
C SER A 17 4.71 -7.47 -18.11
N PRO A 18 3.75 -8.29 -18.56
CA PRO A 18 3.37 -9.52 -17.86
C PRO A 18 4.55 -10.48 -17.64
N PRO A 19 4.49 -11.38 -16.63
CA PRO A 19 5.62 -12.21 -16.27
C PRO A 19 6.08 -13.16 -17.39
N THR A 20 7.41 -13.25 -17.56
CA THR A 20 8.11 -14.29 -18.30
C THR A 20 8.75 -15.27 -17.32
N LEU A 21 8.69 -16.56 -17.62
CA LEU A 21 9.38 -17.61 -16.89
C LEU A 21 10.41 -18.26 -17.80
N ALA A 22 11.70 -18.17 -17.46
CA ALA A 22 12.78 -18.67 -18.29
C ALA A 22 13.87 -19.40 -17.50
N ILE A 23 14.57 -20.31 -18.17
CA ILE A 23 15.79 -20.94 -17.67
C ILE A 23 16.98 -20.17 -18.24
N HIS A 24 17.87 -19.72 -17.37
CA HIS A 24 19.10 -19.01 -17.71
C HIS A 24 20.33 -19.81 -17.34
N ASN A 25 21.44 -19.59 -18.07
CA ASN A 25 22.73 -20.09 -17.65
C ASN A 25 23.35 -19.15 -16.60
N LYS A 26 24.49 -19.54 -16.02
CA LYS A 26 25.20 -18.71 -15.02
C LYS A 26 25.70 -17.35 -15.52
N GLN A 27 25.71 -17.12 -16.81
CA GLN A 27 26.06 -15.83 -17.44
C GLN A 27 24.84 -14.93 -17.65
N GLY A 28 23.63 -15.40 -17.34
CA GLY A 28 22.38 -14.65 -17.53
C GLY A 28 21.75 -14.83 -18.93
N ASN A 29 22.33 -15.67 -19.81
CA ASN A 29 21.72 -15.90 -21.12
C ASN A 29 20.53 -16.87 -20.99
N VAL A 30 19.42 -16.54 -21.66
CA VAL A 30 18.26 -17.41 -21.75
C VAL A 30 18.62 -18.69 -22.50
N LEU A 31 18.39 -19.83 -21.86
CA LEU A 31 18.54 -21.15 -22.46
C LEU A 31 17.21 -21.66 -23.02
N HIS A 32 16.12 -21.39 -22.30
CA HIS A 32 14.79 -21.82 -22.69
C HIS A 32 13.73 -20.97 -21.99
N THR A 33 12.72 -20.50 -22.73
CA THR A 33 11.54 -19.84 -22.17
C THR A 33 10.48 -20.89 -21.92
N LEU A 34 9.98 -20.97 -20.68
CA LEU A 34 8.93 -21.90 -20.25
C LEU A 34 7.54 -21.28 -20.36
N VAL A 35 7.44 -19.99 -20.06
CA VAL A 35 6.22 -19.19 -20.22
C VAL A 35 6.63 -17.88 -20.88
N ASP A 36 6.11 -17.65 -22.07
CA ASP A 36 6.33 -16.40 -22.79
C ASP A 36 5.55 -15.24 -22.14
N GLU A 37 6.10 -14.06 -22.24
CA GLU A 37 5.37 -12.82 -21.96
C GLU A 37 4.08 -12.78 -22.81
N ARG A 38 3.03 -12.24 -22.21
CA ARG A 38 1.73 -12.11 -22.84
C ARG A 38 1.28 -10.63 -22.91
N PRO A 39 1.98 -9.77 -23.65
CA PRO A 39 1.70 -8.32 -23.71
C PRO A 39 0.32 -8.01 -24.25
N GLU A 40 -0.29 -8.92 -25.03
CA GLU A 40 -1.66 -8.80 -25.52
C GLU A 40 -2.70 -8.66 -24.41
N ILE A 41 -2.42 -9.13 -23.19
CA ILE A 41 -3.32 -8.97 -22.04
C ILE A 41 -3.63 -7.49 -21.79
N ILE A 42 -2.66 -6.60 -21.94
CA ILE A 42 -2.85 -5.17 -21.74
C ILE A 42 -3.84 -4.62 -22.76
N SER A 43 -3.66 -4.96 -24.05
CA SER A 43 -4.55 -4.49 -25.13
C SER A 43 -5.93 -5.14 -25.07
N ASP A 44 -5.99 -6.46 -24.83
CA ASP A 44 -7.22 -7.24 -24.83
C ASP A 44 -8.21 -6.81 -23.75
N TYR A 45 -7.67 -6.45 -22.56
CA TYR A 45 -8.47 -5.94 -21.44
C TYR A 45 -8.47 -4.41 -21.34
N GLY A 46 -7.74 -3.71 -22.20
CA GLY A 46 -7.63 -2.24 -22.20
C GLY A 46 -7.05 -1.68 -20.90
N LEU A 47 -6.11 -2.42 -20.30
CA LEU A 47 -5.53 -2.06 -19.03
C LEU A 47 -4.68 -0.78 -19.15
N GLN A 48 -4.75 0.04 -18.12
CA GLN A 48 -3.83 1.14 -17.88
C GLN A 48 -2.77 0.66 -16.89
N THR A 49 -1.51 1.00 -17.13
CA THR A 49 -0.38 0.66 -16.29
C THR A 49 0.04 1.83 -15.41
N PRO A 50 0.68 1.60 -14.24
CA PRO A 50 0.99 2.67 -13.32
C PRO A 50 2.14 3.57 -13.80
N GLU A 51 2.01 4.86 -13.58
CA GLU A 51 3.11 5.81 -13.66
C GLU A 51 3.81 5.85 -12.31
N LEU A 52 5.13 5.60 -12.30
CA LEU A 52 5.97 5.63 -11.10
C LEU A 52 6.66 6.98 -10.96
N PHE A 53 6.68 7.54 -9.76
CA PHE A 53 7.31 8.83 -9.46
C PHE A 53 7.66 8.94 -7.98
N THR A 54 8.17 10.10 -7.54
CA THR A 54 8.43 10.39 -6.14
C THR A 54 7.77 11.69 -5.71
N ILE A 55 7.38 11.78 -4.45
CA ILE A 55 6.81 12.97 -3.84
C ILE A 55 7.73 13.43 -2.71
N PRO A 56 8.20 14.68 -2.70
CA PRO A 56 8.96 15.20 -1.57
C PRO A 56 8.04 15.41 -0.37
N THR A 57 8.38 14.82 0.77
CA THR A 57 7.72 15.14 2.05
C THR A 57 8.23 16.47 2.59
N SER A 58 7.54 17.04 3.57
CA SER A 58 7.88 18.35 4.15
C SER A 58 9.25 18.41 4.85
N ASP A 59 9.83 17.24 5.16
CA ASP A 59 11.18 17.11 5.73
C ASP A 59 12.22 16.56 4.74
N GLY A 60 11.88 16.50 3.44
CA GLY A 60 12.81 16.17 2.36
C GLY A 60 12.96 14.69 2.05
N PHE A 61 12.20 13.79 2.66
CA PHE A 61 12.17 12.40 2.23
C PHE A 61 11.47 12.31 0.85
N MET A 62 12.10 11.63 -0.11
CA MET A 62 11.54 11.39 -1.44
C MET A 62 10.70 10.11 -1.40
N MET A 63 9.40 10.28 -1.18
CA MET A 63 8.46 9.17 -0.99
C MET A 63 8.11 8.53 -2.33
N PRO A 64 8.33 7.21 -2.51
CA PRO A 64 7.89 6.49 -3.71
C PRO A 64 6.37 6.55 -3.86
N ALA A 65 5.93 6.75 -5.09
CA ALA A 65 4.53 6.88 -5.44
C ALA A 65 4.22 6.25 -6.79
N GLN A 66 2.99 5.80 -6.96
CA GLN A 66 2.44 5.42 -8.27
C GLN A 66 1.03 5.97 -8.43
N ILE A 67 0.67 6.23 -9.68
CA ILE A 67 -0.69 6.64 -10.06
C ILE A 67 -1.14 5.88 -11.29
N LEU A 68 -2.37 5.38 -11.25
CA LEU A 68 -3.07 4.90 -12.44
C LEU A 68 -4.14 5.92 -12.82
N LYS A 69 -4.21 6.22 -14.12
CA LYS A 69 -5.14 7.19 -14.71
C LYS A 69 -6.10 6.49 -15.66
N PRO A 70 -7.37 6.88 -15.71
CA PRO A 70 -8.33 6.26 -16.62
C PRO A 70 -7.95 6.48 -18.09
N LYS A 71 -8.38 5.59 -18.96
CA LYS A 71 -8.22 5.74 -20.42
C LYS A 71 -8.81 7.07 -20.88
N GLY A 72 -8.07 7.82 -21.66
CA GLY A 72 -8.48 9.16 -22.10
C GLY A 72 -8.45 10.22 -20.99
N PHE A 73 -7.56 10.03 -20.01
CA PHE A 73 -7.31 11.02 -18.95
C PHE A 73 -7.14 12.43 -19.53
N ASN A 74 -7.84 13.39 -18.94
CA ASN A 74 -7.77 14.80 -19.33
C ASN A 74 -7.35 15.65 -18.11
N PRO A 75 -6.17 16.27 -18.11
CA PRO A 75 -5.66 17.04 -16.98
C PRO A 75 -6.47 18.31 -16.65
N SER A 76 -7.39 18.72 -17.51
CA SER A 76 -8.32 19.83 -17.27
C SER A 76 -9.59 19.41 -16.52
N LYS A 77 -9.83 18.10 -16.33
CA LYS A 77 -10.94 17.56 -15.54
C LYS A 77 -10.49 17.26 -14.13
N LYS A 78 -11.45 17.25 -13.21
CA LYS A 78 -11.22 16.86 -11.81
C LYS A 78 -11.73 15.44 -11.55
N TYR A 79 -10.87 14.60 -11.02
CA TYR A 79 -11.14 13.19 -10.75
C TYR A 79 -11.17 12.92 -9.24
N PRO A 80 -12.10 12.08 -8.76
CA PRO A 80 -12.01 11.52 -7.42
C PRO A 80 -10.81 10.59 -7.32
N VAL A 81 -10.24 10.49 -6.13
CA VAL A 81 -9.02 9.71 -5.87
C VAL A 81 -9.31 8.60 -4.88
N ILE A 82 -8.86 7.41 -5.18
CA ILE A 82 -8.78 6.29 -4.23
C ILE A 82 -7.31 6.07 -3.90
N PHE A 83 -6.97 6.24 -2.64
CA PHE A 83 -5.66 5.92 -2.09
C PHE A 83 -5.69 4.48 -1.56
N HIS A 84 -4.89 3.60 -2.15
CA HIS A 84 -4.71 2.23 -1.70
C HIS A 84 -3.44 2.17 -0.86
N VAL A 85 -3.55 1.72 0.39
CA VAL A 85 -2.45 1.68 1.35
C VAL A 85 -2.28 0.28 1.94
N TYR A 86 -1.02 -0.10 2.20
CA TYR A 86 -0.69 -1.19 3.11
C TYR A 86 0.04 -0.64 4.35
N GLY A 87 1.20 -0.02 4.17
CA GLY A 87 1.90 0.72 5.22
C GLY A 87 2.62 -0.14 6.27
N GLY A 88 2.77 -1.44 6.05
CA GLY A 88 3.57 -2.28 6.94
C GLY A 88 5.07 -1.98 6.84
N PRO A 89 5.86 -2.20 7.92
CA PRO A 89 7.30 -1.99 7.88
C PRO A 89 7.96 -2.87 6.81
N SER A 90 8.85 -2.27 6.01
CA SER A 90 9.55 -2.92 4.89
C SER A 90 8.63 -3.71 3.94
N ALA A 91 7.39 -3.25 3.78
CA ALA A 91 6.37 -3.86 2.92
C ALA A 91 5.87 -2.86 1.87
N PRO A 92 6.69 -2.53 0.88
CA PRO A 92 6.34 -1.55 -0.15
C PRO A 92 5.18 -2.03 -1.01
N THR A 93 4.40 -1.06 -1.52
CA THR A 93 3.30 -1.28 -2.47
C THR A 93 3.59 -0.63 -3.83
N VAL A 94 4.59 0.23 -3.90
CA VAL A 94 5.05 0.88 -5.12
C VAL A 94 6.21 0.08 -5.70
N PHE A 95 5.96 -0.57 -6.83
CA PHE A 95 6.92 -1.45 -7.49
C PHE A 95 6.89 -1.26 -9.00
N ASP A 96 8.04 -1.41 -9.62
CA ASP A 96 8.14 -1.69 -11.04
C ASP A 96 8.05 -3.20 -11.27
N ARG A 97 6.83 -3.72 -11.23
CA ARG A 97 6.52 -5.12 -11.54
C ARG A 97 5.06 -5.29 -11.92
N TRP A 98 4.75 -6.37 -12.62
CA TRP A 98 3.38 -6.77 -12.92
C TRP A 98 2.57 -7.03 -11.64
N GLN A 99 1.42 -6.36 -11.50
CA GLN A 99 0.61 -6.41 -10.29
C GLN A 99 -0.54 -7.44 -10.35
N GLY A 100 -0.63 -8.24 -11.42
CA GLY A 100 -1.60 -9.33 -11.53
C GLY A 100 -3.05 -8.89 -11.27
N ASN A 101 -3.76 -9.64 -10.44
CA ASN A 101 -5.18 -9.37 -10.14
C ASN A 101 -5.42 -7.97 -9.54
N SER A 102 -4.46 -7.40 -8.83
CA SER A 102 -4.59 -6.03 -8.30
C SER A 102 -4.68 -5.01 -9.42
N LEU A 103 -3.93 -5.19 -10.51
CA LEU A 103 -4.01 -4.31 -11.68
C LEU A 103 -5.40 -4.36 -12.34
N PHE A 104 -6.00 -5.54 -12.45
CA PHE A 104 -7.36 -5.69 -12.98
C PHE A 104 -8.40 -5.01 -12.09
N PHE A 105 -8.29 -5.18 -10.77
CA PHE A 105 -9.18 -4.52 -9.82
C PHE A 105 -9.04 -2.99 -9.89
N ASP A 106 -7.81 -2.49 -9.89
CA ASP A 106 -7.53 -1.05 -10.01
C ASP A 106 -8.11 -0.51 -11.33
N ASN A 107 -7.94 -1.24 -12.45
CA ASN A 107 -8.51 -0.85 -13.75
C ASN A 107 -10.04 -0.85 -13.79
N MET A 108 -10.71 -1.76 -13.06
CA MET A 108 -12.17 -1.71 -12.90
C MET A 108 -12.61 -0.38 -12.24
N LEU A 109 -11.88 0.09 -11.24
CA LEU A 109 -12.14 1.38 -10.59
C LEU A 109 -11.82 2.57 -11.51
N LEU A 110 -10.76 2.48 -12.35
CA LEU A 110 -10.45 3.50 -13.34
C LEU A 110 -11.61 3.69 -14.34
N GLN A 111 -12.29 2.59 -14.74
CA GLN A 111 -13.46 2.65 -15.64
C GLN A 111 -14.63 3.41 -14.99
N GLN A 112 -14.69 3.49 -13.66
CA GLN A 112 -15.66 4.31 -12.94
C GLN A 112 -15.22 5.78 -12.80
N GLY A 113 -14.08 6.13 -13.38
CA GLY A 113 -13.57 7.50 -13.39
C GLY A 113 -12.74 7.91 -12.18
N TYR A 114 -12.25 6.97 -11.39
CA TYR A 114 -11.33 7.26 -10.30
C TYR A 114 -9.88 7.34 -10.79
N LEU A 115 -9.04 8.08 -10.04
CA LEU A 115 -7.60 7.88 -10.04
C LEU A 115 -7.25 6.91 -8.91
N ILE A 116 -6.34 5.98 -9.16
CA ILE A 116 -5.84 5.06 -8.12
C ILE A 116 -4.40 5.43 -7.79
N VAL A 117 -4.11 5.62 -6.52
CA VAL A 117 -2.80 6.11 -6.06
C VAL A 117 -2.29 5.23 -4.93
N LYS A 118 -0.99 4.95 -4.92
CA LYS A 118 -0.27 4.27 -3.83
C LYS A 118 0.96 5.10 -3.47
N PHE A 119 1.25 5.19 -2.18
CA PHE A 119 2.47 5.81 -1.64
C PHE A 119 3.11 4.87 -0.63
N ASP A 120 4.43 4.82 -0.62
CA ASP A 120 5.19 4.11 0.38
C ASP A 120 5.86 5.12 1.32
N HIS A 121 5.30 5.28 2.53
CA HIS A 121 5.93 6.09 3.56
C HIS A 121 7.32 5.54 3.92
N ARG A 122 8.17 6.35 4.55
CA ARG A 122 9.59 6.03 4.75
C ARG A 122 9.86 4.65 5.33
N ALA A 123 9.03 4.18 6.25
CA ALA A 123 9.26 2.89 6.90
C ALA A 123 8.73 1.69 6.11
N SER A 124 7.88 1.89 5.09
CA SER A 124 7.37 0.80 4.24
C SER A 124 8.23 0.53 3.00
N THR A 125 9.14 1.43 2.63
CA THR A 125 9.88 1.40 1.36
C THR A 125 10.85 0.22 1.17
N ALA A 126 11.28 -0.47 2.23
CA ALA A 126 12.35 -1.47 2.21
C ALA A 126 13.72 -0.97 1.65
N ILE A 127 13.93 0.36 1.56
CA ILE A 127 15.16 0.95 1.03
C ILE A 127 16.32 0.81 2.02
N SER A 128 16.06 1.03 3.30
CA SER A 128 17.11 0.90 4.34
C SER A 128 16.53 0.66 5.73
N LYS A 129 17.34 -0.01 6.56
CA LYS A 129 17.00 -0.23 7.99
C LYS A 129 16.83 1.09 8.76
N LYS A 130 17.57 2.14 8.37
CA LYS A 130 17.43 3.47 8.97
C LYS A 130 16.01 4.04 8.76
N LEU A 131 15.45 3.88 7.57
CA LEU A 131 14.09 4.32 7.26
C LEU A 131 13.04 3.45 7.96
N GLU A 132 13.20 2.12 7.91
CA GLU A 132 12.31 1.19 8.61
C GLU A 132 12.24 1.47 10.11
N ASN A 133 13.36 1.79 10.75
CA ASN A 133 13.42 2.06 12.19
C ASN A 133 12.54 3.22 12.67
N HIS A 134 11.94 4.01 11.78
CA HIS A 134 10.95 5.02 12.16
C HIS A 134 9.65 4.44 12.74
N VAL A 135 9.37 3.14 12.55
CA VAL A 135 8.22 2.47 13.20
C VAL A 135 8.49 2.08 14.66
N LEU A 136 9.76 2.09 15.09
CA LEU A 136 10.11 1.60 16.43
C LEU A 136 9.38 2.38 17.52
N ASN A 137 8.75 1.63 18.40
CA ASN A 137 7.91 2.06 19.52
C ASN A 137 6.57 2.74 19.16
N ALA A 138 6.25 2.94 17.87
CA ALA A 138 4.99 3.59 17.45
C ALA A 138 4.59 3.18 16.02
N MET A 139 4.46 1.88 15.76
CA MET A 139 4.08 1.33 14.45
C MET A 139 2.66 1.75 14.06
N SER A 140 2.45 2.10 12.78
CA SER A 140 1.26 2.78 12.26
C SER A 140 1.01 4.12 12.97
N GLY A 141 2.09 4.82 13.27
CA GLY A 141 2.11 5.98 14.15
C GLY A 141 2.21 7.34 13.43
N PRO A 142 2.61 8.37 14.17
CA PRO A 142 2.58 9.75 13.67
C PRO A 142 3.52 10.04 12.50
N ILE A 143 4.72 9.41 12.43
CA ILE A 143 5.71 9.69 11.37
C ILE A 143 5.22 9.14 10.04
N GLU A 144 4.72 7.91 10.05
CA GLU A 144 4.18 7.25 8.88
C GLU A 144 2.94 7.99 8.35
N ARG A 145 2.03 8.38 9.27
CA ARG A 145 0.88 9.23 8.93
C ARG A 145 1.29 10.55 8.31
N LYS A 146 2.33 11.21 8.86
CA LYS A 146 2.84 12.48 8.34
C LYS A 146 3.27 12.36 6.88
N ASP A 147 4.02 11.33 6.53
CA ASP A 147 4.46 11.10 5.15
C ASP A 147 3.27 10.96 4.20
N ILE A 148 2.28 10.14 4.57
CA ILE A 148 1.06 9.96 3.76
C ILE A 148 0.28 11.27 3.63
N VAL A 149 0.12 12.04 4.72
CA VAL A 149 -0.55 13.35 4.67
C VAL A 149 0.17 14.33 3.73
N ASP A 150 1.51 14.35 3.76
CA ASP A 150 2.28 15.18 2.84
C ASP A 150 2.02 14.78 1.37
N GLY A 151 1.97 13.47 1.08
CA GLY A 151 1.62 12.94 -0.24
C GLY A 151 0.20 13.31 -0.67
N ILE A 152 -0.78 13.20 0.22
CA ILE A 152 -2.18 13.57 -0.06
C ILE A 152 -2.31 15.07 -0.30
N LYS A 153 -1.63 15.90 0.47
CA LYS A 153 -1.62 17.36 0.24
C LYS A 153 -1.01 17.72 -1.13
N TRP A 154 0.09 17.08 -1.47
CA TRP A 154 0.69 17.22 -2.80
C TRP A 154 -0.30 16.83 -3.90
N LEU A 155 -0.98 15.69 -3.73
CA LEU A 155 -1.96 15.21 -4.71
C LEU A 155 -3.17 16.15 -4.82
N LYS A 156 -3.68 16.68 -3.71
CA LYS A 156 -4.76 17.69 -3.69
C LYS A 156 -4.38 19.01 -4.39
N SER A 157 -3.10 19.33 -4.50
CA SER A 157 -2.61 20.50 -5.22
C SER A 157 -2.58 20.32 -6.74
N GLN A 158 -2.75 19.09 -7.25
CA GLN A 158 -2.74 18.82 -8.68
C GLN A 158 -4.04 19.30 -9.33
N SER A 159 -3.94 19.93 -10.51
CA SER A 159 -5.09 20.50 -11.23
C SER A 159 -6.19 19.49 -11.52
N TYR A 160 -5.83 18.22 -11.70
CA TYR A 160 -6.70 17.12 -12.11
C TYR A 160 -7.34 16.35 -10.95
N THR A 161 -7.06 16.65 -9.70
CA THR A 161 -7.70 16.00 -8.55
C THR A 161 -8.87 16.80 -8.01
N ASP A 162 -9.93 16.12 -7.58
CA ASP A 162 -10.99 16.72 -6.79
C ASP A 162 -10.65 16.61 -5.31
N ALA A 163 -10.15 17.68 -4.73
CA ALA A 163 -9.70 17.73 -3.33
C ALA A 163 -10.78 17.33 -2.30
N ASN A 164 -12.06 17.36 -2.69
CA ASN A 164 -13.19 17.00 -1.83
C ASN A 164 -13.63 15.54 -1.96
N ARG A 165 -13.05 14.77 -2.90
CA ARG A 165 -13.43 13.38 -3.18
C ARG A 165 -12.22 12.44 -3.10
N PHE A 166 -11.68 12.29 -1.87
CA PHE A 166 -10.60 11.36 -1.56
C PHE A 166 -11.15 10.21 -0.71
N GLY A 167 -10.94 8.99 -1.18
CA GLY A 167 -11.19 7.76 -0.44
C GLY A 167 -9.88 7.05 -0.12
N VAL A 168 -9.87 6.24 0.93
CA VAL A 168 -8.75 5.38 1.32
C VAL A 168 -9.22 3.96 1.56
N TRP A 169 -8.43 2.97 1.13
CA TRP A 169 -8.71 1.60 1.47
C TRP A 169 -7.45 0.78 1.66
N GLY A 170 -7.55 -0.26 2.47
CA GLY A 170 -6.49 -1.21 2.64
C GLY A 170 -6.93 -2.45 3.44
N TRP A 171 -6.11 -3.49 3.36
CA TRP A 171 -6.33 -4.76 4.01
C TRP A 171 -5.23 -5.05 5.04
N SER A 172 -5.57 -5.71 6.18
CA SER A 172 -4.61 -6.06 7.24
C SER A 172 -3.91 -4.80 7.78
N GLY A 173 -2.60 -4.68 7.68
CA GLY A 173 -1.87 -3.45 7.96
C GLY A 173 -2.42 -2.23 7.23
N GLY A 174 -2.88 -2.41 5.97
CA GLY A 174 -3.55 -1.36 5.21
C GLY A 174 -4.93 -0.99 5.78
N GLY A 175 -5.65 -1.95 6.36
CA GLY A 175 -6.86 -1.68 7.13
C GLY A 175 -6.58 -0.83 8.36
N SER A 176 -5.52 -1.14 9.10
CA SER A 176 -5.02 -0.33 10.23
C SER A 176 -4.65 1.09 9.79
N PHE A 177 -3.94 1.23 8.65
CA PHE A 177 -3.62 2.54 8.08
C PHE A 177 -4.85 3.31 7.63
N THR A 178 -5.85 2.64 7.04
CA THR A 178 -7.14 3.26 6.72
C THR A 178 -7.79 3.84 7.97
N LEU A 179 -7.84 3.09 9.07
CA LEU A 179 -8.35 3.60 10.35
C LEU A 179 -7.52 4.78 10.87
N ASN A 180 -6.18 4.67 10.80
CA ASN A 180 -5.30 5.77 11.18
C ASN A 180 -5.65 7.06 10.44
N MET A 181 -5.81 6.98 9.10
CA MET A 181 -6.12 8.14 8.28
C MET A 181 -7.51 8.69 8.56
N MET A 182 -8.52 7.83 8.75
CA MET A 182 -9.91 8.22 8.98
C MET A 182 -10.16 8.79 10.39
N THR A 183 -9.36 8.39 11.39
CA THR A 183 -9.57 8.81 12.79
C THR A 183 -8.60 9.90 13.26
N ASN A 184 -7.52 10.15 12.52
CA ASN A 184 -6.48 11.10 12.93
C ASN A 184 -6.21 12.20 11.89
N THR A 185 -6.98 12.24 10.78
CA THR A 185 -6.86 13.28 9.75
C THR A 185 -8.24 13.63 9.18
N GLU A 186 -8.34 14.75 8.47
CA GLU A 186 -9.55 15.15 7.71
C GLU A 186 -9.37 15.00 6.19
N GLU A 187 -8.33 14.26 5.78
CA GLU A 187 -7.93 14.19 4.38
C GLU A 187 -8.89 13.38 3.51
N PHE A 188 -9.62 12.42 4.10
CA PHE A 188 -10.47 11.47 3.39
C PHE A 188 -11.95 11.63 3.74
N LYS A 189 -12.82 11.36 2.76
CA LYS A 189 -14.29 11.40 2.92
C LYS A 189 -14.91 10.02 3.07
N ALA A 190 -14.20 8.98 2.63
CA ALA A 190 -14.63 7.59 2.75
C ALA A 190 -13.43 6.68 2.99
N GLY A 191 -13.62 5.63 3.79
CA GLY A 191 -12.62 4.60 4.04
C GLY A 191 -13.22 3.20 3.95
N VAL A 192 -12.43 2.25 3.42
CA VAL A 192 -12.74 0.82 3.50
C VAL A 192 -11.58 0.13 4.21
N SER A 193 -11.83 -0.33 5.42
CA SER A 193 -10.85 -1.01 6.27
C SER A 193 -11.18 -2.49 6.34
N VAL A 194 -10.29 -3.32 5.80
CA VAL A 194 -10.48 -4.78 5.75
C VAL A 194 -9.55 -5.46 6.73
N ALA A 195 -10.11 -6.23 7.65
CA ALA A 195 -9.38 -7.02 8.65
C ALA A 195 -8.23 -6.23 9.35
N PRO A 196 -8.52 -5.04 9.93
CA PRO A 196 -7.50 -4.19 10.55
C PRO A 196 -7.01 -4.75 11.88
N VAL A 197 -5.74 -4.50 12.22
CA VAL A 197 -5.31 -4.47 13.61
C VAL A 197 -5.70 -3.10 14.17
N THR A 198 -6.61 -3.07 15.14
CA THR A 198 -7.12 -1.83 15.75
C THR A 198 -6.36 -1.42 17.00
N ASP A 199 -5.77 -2.40 17.66
CA ASP A 199 -4.89 -2.21 18.81
C ASP A 199 -3.80 -3.29 18.80
N TRP A 200 -2.56 -2.90 18.98
CA TRP A 200 -1.42 -3.83 18.92
C TRP A 200 -1.40 -4.87 20.05
N HIS A 201 -2.19 -4.69 21.11
CA HIS A 201 -2.42 -5.73 22.13
C HIS A 201 -3.20 -6.94 21.58
N TYR A 202 -3.90 -6.80 20.44
CA TYR A 202 -4.73 -7.83 19.82
C TYR A 202 -4.07 -8.51 18.63
N TYR A 203 -2.77 -8.28 18.44
CA TYR A 203 -2.01 -8.96 17.39
C TYR A 203 -0.88 -9.82 17.98
N ASP A 204 -0.28 -10.72 17.17
CA ASP A 204 0.71 -11.67 17.67
C ASP A 204 1.98 -10.99 18.19
N THR A 205 2.62 -11.62 19.19
CA THR A 205 3.79 -11.07 19.86
C THR A 205 5.02 -11.05 18.96
N LYS A 206 5.19 -12.06 18.10
CA LYS A 206 6.35 -12.18 17.23
C LYS A 206 6.47 -11.00 16.27
N TRP A 207 5.36 -10.61 15.65
CA TRP A 207 5.33 -9.46 14.74
C TRP A 207 5.33 -8.14 15.51
N THR A 208 4.45 -8.01 16.49
CA THR A 208 4.24 -6.74 17.19
C THR A 208 5.46 -6.31 18.00
N GLU A 209 6.02 -7.21 18.80
CA GLU A 209 7.06 -6.86 19.77
C GLU A 209 8.41 -6.53 19.12
N PHE A 210 8.65 -6.97 17.89
CA PHE A 210 9.88 -6.59 17.18
C PHE A 210 9.98 -5.07 16.95
N ALA A 211 8.85 -4.40 16.70
CA ALA A 211 8.79 -2.95 16.49
C ALA A 211 8.30 -2.19 17.71
N MET A 212 7.34 -2.75 18.46
CA MET A 212 6.65 -2.09 19.56
C MET A 212 7.22 -2.41 20.93
N LYS A 213 8.12 -3.41 21.08
CA LYS A 213 8.50 -4.04 22.35
C LYS A 213 7.28 -4.67 23.04
N ARG A 214 7.46 -5.19 24.27
CA ARG A 214 6.33 -5.67 25.06
C ARG A 214 5.46 -4.49 25.53
N PRO A 215 4.15 -4.69 25.74
CA PRO A 215 3.27 -3.63 26.23
C PRO A 215 3.76 -2.95 27.51
N LEU A 216 4.34 -3.72 28.46
CA LEU A 216 4.88 -3.19 29.70
C LEU A 216 6.14 -2.32 29.50
N ASP A 217 6.89 -2.55 28.43
CA ASP A 217 8.13 -1.81 28.13
C ASP A 217 7.88 -0.57 27.25
N ASN A 218 6.68 -0.43 26.67
CA ASN A 218 6.31 0.68 25.79
C ASN A 218 4.81 1.03 25.86
N PRO A 219 4.24 1.25 27.06
CA PRO A 219 2.81 1.52 27.21
C PRO A 219 2.34 2.73 26.40
N ASP A 220 3.15 3.80 26.32
CA ASP A 220 2.84 5.01 25.57
C ASP A 220 2.73 4.78 24.06
N GLY A 221 3.55 3.90 23.52
CA GLY A 221 3.50 3.56 22.09
C GLY A 221 2.22 2.83 21.72
N TYR A 222 1.84 1.83 22.52
CA TYR A 222 0.57 1.11 22.33
C TYR A 222 -0.63 2.05 22.49
N GLU A 223 -0.61 2.93 23.48
CA GLU A 223 -1.67 3.93 23.69
C GLU A 223 -1.82 4.87 22.48
N LYS A 224 -0.71 5.42 21.96
CA LYS A 224 -0.70 6.38 20.86
C LYS A 224 -1.11 5.80 19.52
N THR A 225 -1.01 4.49 19.34
CA THR A 225 -1.29 3.80 18.09
C THR A 225 -2.55 2.94 18.14
N SER A 226 -3.32 3.02 19.23
CA SER A 226 -4.63 2.37 19.38
C SER A 226 -5.72 3.16 18.63
N PHE A 227 -6.31 2.57 17.60
CA PHE A 227 -7.41 3.17 16.85
C PHE A 227 -8.74 3.08 17.59
N ILE A 228 -8.89 2.17 18.53
CA ILE A 228 -10.04 2.11 19.44
C ILE A 228 -10.18 3.44 20.19
N LYS A 229 -9.05 4.00 20.66
CA LYS A 229 -9.05 5.27 21.40
C LYS A 229 -9.36 6.49 20.53
N THR A 230 -9.03 6.42 19.26
CA THR A 230 -9.27 7.49 18.29
C THR A 230 -10.57 7.31 17.50
N ALA A 231 -11.30 6.21 17.66
CA ALA A 231 -12.54 5.91 16.94
C ALA A 231 -13.59 7.03 17.05
N LYS A 232 -13.68 7.69 18.19
CA LYS A 232 -14.57 8.85 18.42
C LYS A 232 -14.29 10.06 17.50
N ASN A 233 -13.11 10.11 16.90
CA ASN A 233 -12.69 11.17 15.98
C ASN A 233 -12.95 10.79 14.52
N LEU A 234 -13.64 9.67 14.24
CA LEU A 234 -13.92 9.23 12.88
C LEU A 234 -14.53 10.36 12.07
N ASN A 235 -13.88 10.71 10.96
CA ASN A 235 -14.34 11.70 10.01
C ASN A 235 -14.68 11.04 8.66
N GLY A 236 -15.89 11.30 8.15
CA GLY A 236 -16.36 10.69 6.92
C GLY A 236 -17.05 9.34 7.12
N SER A 237 -17.21 8.58 6.03
CA SER A 237 -17.89 7.28 6.01
C SER A 237 -16.87 6.15 6.06
N LEU A 238 -17.06 5.19 6.95
CA LEU A 238 -16.20 4.00 7.08
C LEU A 238 -17.00 2.73 6.81
N LEU A 239 -16.48 1.88 5.91
CA LEU A 239 -16.87 0.48 5.79
C LEU A 239 -15.79 -0.38 6.46
N LEU A 240 -16.17 -1.08 7.51
CA LEU A 240 -15.33 -2.05 8.20
C LEU A 240 -15.72 -3.47 7.76
N VAL A 241 -14.77 -4.24 7.27
CA VAL A 241 -14.96 -5.61 6.77
C VAL A 241 -14.04 -6.55 7.51
N HIS A 242 -14.57 -7.66 8.02
CA HIS A 242 -13.75 -8.67 8.71
C HIS A 242 -14.35 -10.07 8.54
N GLY A 243 -13.50 -11.06 8.28
CA GLY A 243 -13.89 -12.46 8.27
C GLY A 243 -14.10 -12.97 9.69
N THR A 244 -15.23 -13.60 9.96
CA THR A 244 -15.53 -14.13 11.30
C THR A 244 -14.64 -15.31 11.73
N TYR A 245 -13.92 -15.90 10.79
CA TYR A 245 -12.96 -17.01 10.97
C TYR A 245 -11.53 -16.60 10.58
N ASP A 246 -11.17 -15.33 10.80
CA ASP A 246 -9.81 -14.84 10.57
C ASP A 246 -8.92 -15.30 11.75
N ASP A 247 -8.00 -16.21 11.46
CA ASP A 247 -7.08 -16.79 12.46
C ASP A 247 -5.74 -16.05 12.56
N ASN A 248 -5.53 -15.05 11.69
CA ASN A 248 -4.37 -14.17 11.74
C ASN A 248 -4.67 -12.85 12.47
N VAL A 249 -5.59 -12.05 11.91
CA VAL A 249 -6.09 -10.86 12.61
C VAL A 249 -7.42 -11.20 13.24
N HIS A 250 -7.40 -11.56 14.51
CA HIS A 250 -8.61 -12.02 15.20
C HIS A 250 -9.74 -10.98 15.12
N PRO A 251 -11.00 -11.38 14.82
CA PRO A 251 -12.15 -10.47 14.66
C PRO A 251 -12.43 -9.54 15.86
N GLN A 252 -11.89 -9.85 17.03
CA GLN A 252 -11.90 -8.98 18.20
C GLN A 252 -11.44 -7.56 17.87
N ASN A 253 -10.47 -7.42 16.96
CA ASN A 253 -10.01 -6.11 16.49
C ASN A 253 -11.12 -5.24 15.90
N SER A 254 -12.16 -5.84 15.32
CA SER A 254 -13.27 -5.11 14.70
C SER A 254 -14.52 -5.03 15.57
N TRP A 255 -14.61 -5.82 16.64
CA TRP A 255 -15.77 -5.82 17.53
C TRP A 255 -15.66 -4.77 18.66
N HIS A 256 -14.45 -4.32 18.98
CA HIS A 256 -14.18 -3.29 19.96
C HIS A 256 -14.11 -1.89 19.36
#